data_b2159bffd404e340e42e6319a7afd8cf
#
_entry.id   b2159bffd404e340e42e6319a7afd8cf
#
_cell.length_a   1.000
_cell.length_b   1.000
_cell.length_c   1.000
_cell.angle_alpha   90.00
_cell.angle_beta   90.00
_cell.angle_gamma   90.00
#
_symmetry.space_group_name_H-M   'P 1'
#
loop_
_entity.id
_entity.type
_entity.pdbx_description
1 polymer ?
#
loop_
_entity_poly.entity_id
_entity_poly.type
_entity_poly.pdbx_seq_one_letter_code
_entity_poly.pdbx_strand_id
1 'polypeptide(L)'
;MLATWRRFFHPSGNDDASSPSSLYNEKCGELEINVTESSPPKATGAVKIEAVEAVGGRKGRYLLYIGLVLVMVIFELDNSTVGTYRNFATSDFKHLSVLATLNTAASIITAVSKPPIAKVSDVLGRAEAYIFTITCYILSYILCASSKTFNIYAGGYVFYSVGQAGTAILNSTVVSDISSMRWRGFVYNILYIPFLITPWVSAFIVDSVVNGIGWRWGIGMFAILMPFCASFIIVTLLVFERRAKRSSLILTEKLNLFTFCSRIDLGGIILLSGGFALVLIPITLAATTSDCWKTPWVVVLIVLGAIALACLYPYEKYFARHPVVPTHYFRTLSVMVSMALACVDNIGFGTTQTYLYVWSMVSHNFSPRNAQFLNYSNSVMQALVGMGTGLLMYRLRSYKWIGVVGAAIRMVGYGVMVRLRKNESSVAELFIVQLIQGAGSGMIETIVIVAAQISVSHAELAQVTSLILLGSFLGNGIGSAIAGAIYSNQLRDRLRLHLGHSADEATVVRLYNSITDTLPTWGTAERNAVNRAVCSPAFVCYLT
;
A
#
# COMPACT_ATOMS: atom_id res chain seq x y z
N MET A 1 -6.50 -4.10 34.46
CA MET A 1 -6.33 -3.48 33.12
C MET A 1 -5.50 -2.19 33.14
N LEU A 2 -5.74 -1.22 34.02
CA LEU A 2 -4.92 0.02 34.11
C LEU A 2 -3.47 -0.18 34.58
N ALA A 3 -3.18 -1.21 35.38
CA ALA A 3 -1.82 -1.53 35.85
C ALA A 3 -0.93 -2.16 34.77
N THR A 4 -1.52 -2.85 33.79
CA THR A 4 -0.82 -3.41 32.63
C THR A 4 -0.44 -2.32 31.61
N TRP A 5 -1.25 -1.28 31.47
CA TRP A 5 -0.96 -0.13 30.60
C TRP A 5 0.25 0.70 31.07
N ARG A 6 0.47 0.82 32.38
CA ARG A 6 1.65 1.51 32.90
C ARG A 6 2.97 0.85 32.53
N ARG A 7 3.01 -0.47 32.35
CA ARG A 7 4.21 -1.20 31.88
C ARG A 7 4.51 -1.02 30.38
N PHE A 8 3.52 -0.61 29.60
CA PHE A 8 3.70 -0.35 28.16
C PHE A 8 4.55 0.88 27.86
N PHE A 9 4.51 1.89 28.73
CA PHE A 9 5.12 3.20 28.49
C PHE A 9 6.35 3.49 29.38
N HIS A 10 6.80 2.53 30.18
CA HIS A 10 8.03 2.63 30.95
C HIS A 10 9.02 1.53 30.54
N PRO A 11 10.11 1.85 29.84
CA PRO A 11 11.31 1.05 29.91
C PRO A 11 11.92 1.32 31.29
N SER A 12 11.76 0.39 32.24
CA SER A 12 12.50 0.38 33.48
C SER A 12 13.97 0.13 33.15
N GLY A 13 14.76 1.19 33.17
CA GLY A 13 16.15 1.05 33.48
C GLY A 13 16.25 0.66 34.98
N ASN A 14 17.25 -0.17 35.25
CA ASN A 14 17.66 -0.72 36.55
C ASN A 14 16.81 -1.87 37.09
N ASP A 15 17.19 -3.08 36.71
CA ASP A 15 17.23 -4.18 37.62
C ASP A 15 18.68 -4.29 38.10
N ASP A 16 18.93 -3.76 39.31
CA ASP A 16 20.10 -4.04 40.09
C ASP A 16 20.12 -5.54 40.45
N ALA A 17 20.85 -6.32 39.68
CA ALA A 17 21.28 -7.61 40.10
C ALA A 17 22.59 -7.43 40.89
N SER A 18 22.48 -7.47 42.18
CA SER A 18 23.58 -7.61 43.10
C SER A 18 24.54 -8.72 42.67
N SER A 19 25.73 -8.31 42.25
CA SER A 19 26.88 -9.19 42.03
C SER A 19 27.49 -9.59 43.37
N PRO A 20 27.88 -10.83 43.56
CA PRO A 20 28.87 -11.16 44.60
C PRO A 20 30.25 -10.81 44.06
N SER A 21 30.74 -9.66 44.46
CA SER A 21 32.16 -9.30 44.36
C SER A 21 32.94 -10.05 45.42
N SER A 22 34.14 -10.37 45.09
CA SER A 22 35.29 -10.85 45.87
C SER A 22 35.60 -12.33 45.66
N LEU A 23 36.58 -12.50 44.82
CA LEU A 23 37.75 -13.39 44.88
C LEU A 23 38.21 -13.71 43.43
N TYR A 24 39.04 -12.89 42.90
CA TYR A 24 40.10 -13.22 41.96
C TYR A 24 40.77 -11.94 41.47
N ASN A 25 41.58 -11.34 42.38
CA ASN A 25 42.66 -10.48 41.95
C ASN A 25 43.91 -11.37 42.01
N GLU A 26 44.55 -11.59 40.93
CA GLU A 26 45.98 -11.60 40.67
C GLU A 26 46.32 -12.38 39.41
N LYS A 27 47.06 -11.70 38.55
CA LYS A 27 47.88 -12.17 37.44
C LYS A 27 47.21 -12.51 36.12
N CYS A 28 47.23 -11.57 35.21
CA CYS A 28 48.06 -11.69 33.99
C CYS A 28 47.97 -10.38 33.16
N GLY A 29 49.11 -9.94 32.70
CA GLY A 29 49.35 -8.70 32.01
C GLY A 29 48.57 -8.50 30.73
N GLU A 30 48.47 -7.24 30.42
CA GLU A 30 48.25 -6.58 29.17
C GLU A 30 48.02 -7.47 27.94
N LEU A 31 46.74 -7.60 27.58
CA LEU A 31 46.29 -7.77 26.21
C LEU A 31 45.04 -6.92 26.08
N GLU A 32 45.23 -5.62 25.73
CA GLU A 32 44.19 -4.78 25.19
C GLU A 32 43.71 -5.41 23.87
N ILE A 33 42.73 -6.30 23.97
CA ILE A 33 41.90 -6.64 22.81
C ILE A 33 40.86 -5.52 22.69
N ASN A 34 41.23 -4.49 21.92
CA ASN A 34 40.29 -3.57 21.34
C ASN A 34 39.36 -4.33 20.40
N VAL A 35 38.35 -5.02 20.95
CA VAL A 35 37.16 -5.44 20.22
C VAL A 35 36.25 -4.22 20.14
N THR A 36 36.60 -3.26 19.28
CA THR A 36 35.62 -2.38 18.69
C THR A 36 34.70 -3.26 17.86
N GLU A 37 33.62 -3.82 18.46
CA GLU A 37 32.44 -4.17 17.71
C GLU A 37 31.97 -2.89 17.01
N SER A 38 32.40 -2.69 15.77
CA SER A 38 31.86 -1.67 14.88
C SER A 38 30.43 -2.10 14.55
N SER A 39 29.48 -1.70 15.39
CA SER A 39 28.08 -1.73 15.02
C SER A 39 27.95 -1.00 13.66
N PRO A 40 27.27 -1.58 12.68
CA PRO A 40 27.13 -0.95 11.36
C PRO A 40 26.62 0.48 11.55
N PRO A 41 27.15 1.46 10.79
CA PRO A 41 26.79 2.86 10.95
C PRO A 41 25.29 3.02 10.84
N LYS A 42 24.64 3.49 11.91
CA LYS A 42 23.19 3.75 11.91
C LYS A 42 22.86 4.77 10.82
N ALA A 43 21.76 4.55 10.10
CA ALA A 43 21.26 5.49 9.10
C ALA A 43 21.05 6.89 9.72
N THR A 44 21.46 7.93 9.02
CA THR A 44 21.39 9.33 9.49
C THR A 44 20.00 9.70 10.01
N GLY A 45 18.93 9.21 9.37
CA GLY A 45 17.55 9.43 9.78
C GLY A 45 17.22 8.80 11.15
N ALA A 46 17.71 7.60 11.45
CA ALA A 46 17.51 6.94 12.73
C ALA A 46 18.27 7.67 13.86
N VAL A 47 19.50 8.11 13.60
CA VAL A 47 20.29 8.92 14.56
C VAL A 47 19.58 10.25 14.88
N LYS A 48 18.98 10.88 13.87
CA LYS A 48 18.20 12.11 14.07
C LYS A 48 16.98 11.88 14.98
N ILE A 49 16.26 10.78 14.84
CA ILE A 49 15.10 10.47 15.69
C ILE A 49 15.54 10.11 17.11
N GLU A 50 16.60 9.35 17.31
CA GLU A 50 17.16 9.08 18.64
C GLU A 50 17.54 10.39 19.36
N ALA A 51 18.16 11.33 18.63
CA ALA A 51 18.47 12.66 19.16
C ALA A 51 17.21 13.50 19.45
N VAL A 52 16.18 13.40 18.61
CA VAL A 52 14.87 14.02 18.82
C VAL A 52 14.20 13.48 20.08
N GLU A 53 14.24 12.17 20.31
CA GLU A 53 13.73 11.55 21.54
C GLU A 53 14.51 11.97 22.78
N ALA A 54 15.84 12.01 22.70
CA ALA A 54 16.70 12.44 23.81
C ALA A 54 16.41 13.88 24.25
N VAL A 55 16.24 14.79 23.28
CA VAL A 55 15.96 16.22 23.54
C VAL A 55 14.51 16.46 23.94
N GLY A 56 13.56 15.73 23.32
CA GLY A 56 12.12 15.89 23.56
C GLY A 56 11.65 15.29 24.89
N GLY A 57 12.37 14.31 25.41
CA GLY A 57 11.99 13.56 26.61
C GLY A 57 10.59 12.95 26.50
N ARG A 58 9.90 12.81 27.65
CA ARG A 58 8.54 12.22 27.69
C ARG A 58 7.52 13.06 26.90
N LYS A 59 7.57 14.38 27.01
CA LYS A 59 6.62 15.29 26.30
C LYS A 59 6.81 15.23 24.79
N GLY A 60 8.04 15.20 24.31
CA GLY A 60 8.36 15.08 22.89
C GLY A 60 7.84 13.77 22.29
N ARG A 61 8.00 12.67 23.01
CA ARG A 61 7.48 11.36 22.60
C ARG A 61 5.95 11.34 22.48
N TYR A 62 5.23 11.92 23.44
CA TYR A 62 3.76 12.05 23.34
C TYR A 62 3.32 12.89 22.15
N LEU A 63 4.01 14.01 21.87
CA LEU A 63 3.70 14.84 20.69
C LEU A 63 3.93 14.08 19.38
N LEU A 64 5.01 13.29 19.29
CA LEU A 64 5.25 12.43 18.12
C LEU A 64 4.15 11.39 17.94
N TYR A 65 3.71 10.72 19.00
CA TYR A 65 2.61 9.75 18.91
C TYR A 65 1.29 10.41 18.50
N ILE A 66 0.96 11.59 19.06
CA ILE A 66 -0.27 12.32 18.68
C ILE A 66 -0.20 12.72 17.21
N GLY A 67 0.92 13.29 16.76
CA GLY A 67 1.11 13.67 15.36
C GLY A 67 1.01 12.46 14.42
N LEU A 68 1.59 11.32 14.81
CA LEU A 68 1.54 10.09 14.04
C LEU A 68 0.11 9.54 13.95
N VAL A 69 -0.64 9.50 15.07
CA VAL A 69 -2.05 9.06 15.08
C VAL A 69 -2.90 9.96 14.19
N LEU A 70 -2.72 11.28 14.24
CA LEU A 70 -3.46 12.22 13.39
C LEU A 70 -3.18 11.97 11.91
N VAL A 71 -1.91 11.80 11.53
CA VAL A 71 -1.53 11.48 10.14
C VAL A 71 -2.10 10.13 9.72
N MET A 72 -2.07 9.11 10.57
CA MET A 72 -2.63 7.79 10.25
C MET A 72 -4.15 7.83 10.06
N VAL A 73 -4.88 8.54 10.92
CA VAL A 73 -6.34 8.68 10.78
C VAL A 73 -6.71 9.34 9.46
N ILE A 74 -6.04 10.46 9.13
CA ILE A 74 -6.34 11.16 7.86
C ILE A 74 -5.87 10.38 6.64
N PHE A 75 -4.73 9.67 6.73
CA PHE A 75 -4.22 8.80 5.69
C PHE A 75 -5.17 7.66 5.37
N GLU A 76 -5.73 6.99 6.38
CA GLU A 76 -6.67 5.90 6.18
C GLU A 76 -8.05 6.41 5.72
N LEU A 77 -8.46 7.60 6.15
CA LEU A 77 -9.68 8.25 5.65
C LEU A 77 -9.52 8.62 4.17
N ASP A 78 -8.40 9.20 3.79
CA ASP A 78 -8.04 9.51 2.39
C ASP A 78 -8.04 8.24 1.54
N ASN A 79 -7.32 7.20 1.97
CA ASN A 79 -7.22 5.93 1.27
C ASN A 79 -8.60 5.30 1.00
N SER A 80 -9.50 5.37 1.98
CA SER A 80 -10.84 4.79 1.87
C SER A 80 -11.83 5.65 1.07
N THR A 81 -11.66 6.97 1.00
CA THR A 81 -12.57 7.87 0.27
C THR A 81 -12.10 8.12 -1.16
N VAL A 82 -10.84 8.55 -1.37
CA VAL A 82 -10.30 8.90 -2.69
C VAL A 82 -10.27 7.71 -3.63
N GLY A 83 -9.98 6.51 -3.11
CA GLY A 83 -10.10 5.25 -3.86
C GLY A 83 -11.50 5.04 -4.43
N THR A 84 -12.55 5.43 -3.71
CA THR A 84 -13.93 5.32 -4.16
C THR A 84 -14.31 6.45 -5.13
N TYR A 85 -13.91 7.70 -4.86
CA TYR A 85 -14.15 8.83 -5.77
C TYR A 85 -13.55 8.61 -7.16
N ARG A 86 -12.50 7.80 -7.30
CA ARG A 86 -11.93 7.41 -8.59
C ARG A 86 -12.95 6.73 -9.51
N ASN A 87 -13.86 5.89 -8.97
CA ASN A 87 -14.91 5.25 -9.77
C ASN A 87 -15.86 6.31 -10.35
N PHE A 88 -16.22 7.31 -9.54
CA PHE A 88 -17.07 8.41 -9.98
C PHE A 88 -16.37 9.34 -10.96
N ALA A 89 -15.10 9.65 -10.72
CA ALA A 89 -14.30 10.48 -11.62
C ALA A 89 -14.14 9.85 -13.01
N THR A 90 -13.76 8.56 -13.07
CA THR A 90 -13.64 7.85 -14.35
C THR A 90 -14.98 7.72 -15.08
N SER A 91 -16.07 7.59 -14.35
CA SER A 91 -17.42 7.56 -14.91
C SER A 91 -17.86 8.93 -15.45
N ASP A 92 -17.62 10.02 -14.70
CA ASP A 92 -17.93 11.41 -15.10
C ASP A 92 -17.20 11.82 -16.38
N PHE A 93 -15.93 11.40 -16.52
CA PHE A 93 -15.17 11.57 -17.75
C PHE A 93 -15.54 10.59 -18.87
N LYS A 94 -16.49 9.67 -18.68
CA LYS A 94 -16.88 8.61 -19.63
C LYS A 94 -15.72 7.67 -20.02
N HIS A 95 -14.83 7.41 -19.05
CA HIS A 95 -13.64 6.56 -19.20
C HIS A 95 -13.60 5.44 -18.16
N LEU A 96 -14.74 4.89 -17.75
CA LEU A 96 -14.81 3.81 -16.75
C LEU A 96 -14.05 2.55 -17.18
N SER A 97 -14.02 2.27 -18.48
CA SER A 97 -13.25 1.17 -19.06
C SER A 97 -11.73 1.26 -18.77
N VAL A 98 -11.22 2.47 -18.53
CA VAL A 98 -9.80 2.72 -18.22
C VAL A 98 -9.52 2.64 -16.70
N LEU A 99 -10.53 2.38 -15.87
CA LEU A 99 -10.38 2.29 -14.40
C LEU A 99 -9.29 1.28 -14.00
N ALA A 100 -9.30 0.09 -14.61
CA ALA A 100 -8.30 -0.93 -14.32
C ALA A 100 -6.88 -0.48 -14.69
N THR A 101 -6.71 0.18 -15.84
CA THR A 101 -5.42 0.74 -16.27
C THR A 101 -4.91 1.78 -15.26
N LEU A 102 -5.79 2.67 -14.78
CA LEU A 102 -5.44 3.65 -13.76
C LEU A 102 -5.05 2.99 -12.43
N ASN A 103 -5.80 1.95 -12.02
CA ASN A 103 -5.48 1.17 -10.81
C ASN A 103 -4.13 0.47 -10.92
N THR A 104 -3.86 -0.15 -12.06
CA THR A 104 -2.58 -0.82 -12.31
C THR A 104 -1.44 0.17 -12.31
N ALA A 105 -1.55 1.29 -13.02
CA ALA A 105 -0.54 2.33 -13.02
C ALA A 105 -0.28 2.87 -11.60
N ALA A 106 -1.33 3.12 -10.82
CA ALA A 106 -1.23 3.55 -9.44
C ALA A 106 -0.51 2.52 -8.57
N SER A 107 -0.85 1.23 -8.67
CA SER A 107 -0.20 0.15 -7.92
C SER A 107 1.29 0.05 -8.24
N ILE A 108 1.65 0.16 -9.51
CA ILE A 108 3.03 0.14 -9.98
C ILE A 108 3.80 1.34 -9.41
N ILE A 109 3.25 2.56 -9.57
CA ILE A 109 3.89 3.78 -9.08
C ILE A 109 4.07 3.71 -7.56
N THR A 110 3.05 3.25 -6.83
CA THR A 110 3.12 3.04 -5.38
C THR A 110 4.21 2.04 -5.00
N ALA A 111 4.30 0.91 -5.70
CA ALA A 111 5.32 -0.11 -5.48
C ALA A 111 6.73 0.45 -5.64
N VAL A 112 6.95 1.10 -6.78
CA VAL A 112 8.24 1.57 -7.24
C VAL A 112 8.74 2.79 -6.45
N SER A 113 7.83 3.61 -5.92
CA SER A 113 8.17 4.81 -5.15
C SER A 113 8.61 4.52 -3.71
N LYS A 114 8.27 3.35 -3.15
CA LYS A 114 8.58 3.03 -1.74
C LYS A 114 10.08 2.94 -1.44
N PRO A 115 10.91 2.17 -2.19
CA PRO A 115 12.34 2.08 -1.90
C PRO A 115 13.08 3.42 -2.03
N PRO A 116 12.86 4.23 -3.08
CA PRO A 116 13.44 5.58 -3.19
C PRO A 116 13.14 6.47 -2.01
N ILE A 117 11.86 6.56 -1.61
CA ILE A 117 11.44 7.44 -0.53
C ILE A 117 12.01 6.97 0.81
N ALA A 118 12.09 5.66 1.05
CA ALA A 118 12.75 5.10 2.23
C ALA A 118 14.23 5.54 2.30
N LYS A 119 14.98 5.39 1.21
CA LYS A 119 16.38 5.84 1.13
C LYS A 119 16.54 7.34 1.30
N VAL A 120 15.71 8.15 0.65
CA VAL A 120 15.69 9.61 0.83
C VAL A 120 15.46 9.98 2.29
N SER A 121 14.49 9.32 2.94
CA SER A 121 14.19 9.50 4.35
C SER A 121 15.37 9.13 5.27
N ASP A 122 16.14 8.11 4.92
CA ASP A 122 17.33 7.69 5.67
C ASP A 122 18.49 8.67 5.54
N VAL A 123 18.63 9.32 4.39
CA VAL A 123 19.74 10.24 4.09
C VAL A 123 19.44 11.68 4.51
N LEU A 124 18.28 12.22 4.12
CA LEU A 124 17.89 13.62 4.44
C LEU A 124 17.34 13.74 5.85
N GLY A 125 16.48 12.83 6.24
CA GLY A 125 15.74 12.83 7.49
C GLY A 125 14.25 12.62 7.29
N ARG A 126 13.55 12.27 8.39
CA ARG A 126 12.13 11.92 8.35
C ARG A 126 11.25 13.15 8.06
N ALA A 127 11.60 14.31 8.62
CA ALA A 127 10.83 15.55 8.45
C ALA A 127 10.83 16.03 7.00
N GLU A 128 11.99 16.07 6.36
CA GLU A 128 12.18 16.48 4.96
C GLU A 128 11.43 15.54 4.01
N ALA A 129 11.50 14.23 4.27
CA ALA A 129 10.78 13.24 3.50
C ALA A 129 9.24 13.39 3.63
N TYR A 130 8.72 13.70 4.83
CA TYR A 130 7.29 14.03 5.00
C TYR A 130 6.89 15.27 4.22
N ILE A 131 7.70 16.34 4.27
CA ILE A 131 7.41 17.56 3.49
C ILE A 131 7.29 17.25 2.01
N PHE A 132 8.22 16.45 1.47
CA PHE A 132 8.18 16.03 0.06
C PHE A 132 6.89 15.24 -0.27
N THR A 133 6.55 14.22 0.52
CA THR A 133 5.38 13.38 0.26
C THR A 133 4.06 14.13 0.41
N ILE A 134 3.95 15.00 1.41
CA ILE A 134 2.76 15.83 1.61
C ILE A 134 2.62 16.88 0.49
N THR A 135 3.73 17.42 -0.02
CA THR A 135 3.70 18.30 -1.21
C THR A 135 3.17 17.58 -2.45
N CYS A 136 3.60 16.31 -2.68
CA CYS A 136 3.04 15.48 -3.74
C CYS A 136 1.53 15.28 -3.56
N TYR A 137 1.05 15.02 -2.35
CA TYR A 137 -0.37 14.91 -2.05
C TYR A 137 -1.15 16.20 -2.34
N ILE A 138 -0.67 17.35 -1.86
CA ILE A 138 -1.33 18.65 -2.11
C ILE A 138 -1.46 18.90 -3.62
N LEU A 139 -0.36 18.70 -4.36
CA LEU A 139 -0.35 18.87 -5.80
C LEU A 139 -1.36 17.94 -6.49
N SER A 140 -1.41 16.69 -6.05
CA SER A 140 -2.37 15.70 -6.54
C SER A 140 -3.82 16.13 -6.32
N TYR A 141 -4.18 16.51 -5.09
CA TYR A 141 -5.54 16.90 -4.76
C TYR A 141 -5.99 18.12 -5.56
N ILE A 142 -5.11 19.12 -5.73
CA ILE A 142 -5.41 20.31 -6.55
C ILE A 142 -5.63 19.90 -8.01
N LEU A 143 -4.72 19.10 -8.60
CA LEU A 143 -4.83 18.66 -9.98
C LEU A 143 -6.08 17.79 -10.21
N CYS A 144 -6.36 16.84 -9.32
CA CYS A 144 -7.51 15.97 -9.46
C CYS A 144 -8.84 16.72 -9.27
N ALA A 145 -8.94 17.61 -8.27
CA ALA A 145 -10.16 18.38 -8.02
C ALA A 145 -10.46 19.41 -9.13
N SER A 146 -9.41 20.03 -9.70
CA SER A 146 -9.55 21.02 -10.77
C SER A 146 -9.58 20.42 -12.18
N SER A 147 -9.48 19.09 -12.32
CA SER A 147 -9.38 18.41 -13.61
C SER A 147 -10.63 18.62 -14.47
N LYS A 148 -10.42 19.07 -15.70
CA LYS A 148 -11.46 19.18 -16.74
C LYS A 148 -11.42 18.02 -17.73
N THR A 149 -10.30 17.30 -17.79
CA THR A 149 -10.09 16.16 -18.69
C THR A 149 -9.54 14.96 -17.91
N PHE A 150 -9.79 13.76 -18.42
CA PHE A 150 -9.25 12.53 -17.85
C PHE A 150 -7.71 12.54 -17.74
N ASN A 151 -7.02 13.10 -18.73
CA ASN A 151 -5.55 13.14 -18.75
C ASN A 151 -4.97 13.97 -17.59
N ILE A 152 -5.60 15.11 -17.24
CA ILE A 152 -5.20 15.93 -16.09
C ILE A 152 -5.45 15.17 -14.80
N TYR A 153 -6.60 14.50 -14.69
CA TYR A 153 -6.93 13.66 -13.54
C TYR A 153 -5.91 12.51 -13.35
N ALA A 154 -5.60 11.80 -14.44
CA ALA A 154 -4.62 10.70 -14.40
C ALA A 154 -3.22 11.20 -14.03
N GLY A 155 -2.79 12.35 -14.56
CA GLY A 155 -1.53 13.00 -14.16
C GLY A 155 -1.51 13.39 -12.67
N GLY A 156 -2.60 13.95 -12.15
CA GLY A 156 -2.76 14.21 -10.73
C GLY A 156 -2.68 12.94 -9.88
N TYR A 157 -3.24 11.84 -10.37
CA TYR A 157 -3.25 10.55 -9.68
C TYR A 157 -1.85 9.89 -9.59
N VAL A 158 -0.93 10.22 -10.51
CA VAL A 158 0.49 9.84 -10.38
C VAL A 158 1.11 10.43 -9.11
N PHE A 159 0.92 11.74 -8.89
CA PHE A 159 1.40 12.41 -7.68
C PHE A 159 0.73 11.86 -6.42
N TYR A 160 -0.55 11.50 -6.50
CA TYR A 160 -1.27 10.82 -5.41
C TYR A 160 -0.57 9.53 -5.00
N SER A 161 -0.24 8.68 -5.98
CA SER A 161 0.40 7.38 -5.73
C SER A 161 1.78 7.52 -5.09
N VAL A 162 2.55 8.55 -5.49
CA VAL A 162 3.85 8.88 -4.87
C VAL A 162 3.66 9.35 -3.42
N GLY A 163 2.72 10.27 -3.18
CA GLY A 163 2.38 10.76 -1.85
C GLY A 163 1.93 9.63 -0.91
N GLN A 164 1.04 8.75 -1.39
CA GLN A 164 0.54 7.59 -0.67
C GLN A 164 1.66 6.60 -0.31
N ALA A 165 2.50 6.24 -1.29
CA ALA A 165 3.63 5.34 -1.07
C ALA A 165 4.58 5.89 -0.01
N GLY A 166 4.91 7.19 -0.13
CA GLY A 166 5.84 7.86 0.76
C GLY A 166 5.31 7.99 2.17
N THR A 167 4.09 8.46 2.34
CA THR A 167 3.48 8.60 3.66
C THR A 167 3.34 7.26 4.36
N ALA A 168 2.94 6.19 3.65
CA ALA A 168 2.85 4.84 4.21
C ALA A 168 4.21 4.34 4.73
N ILE A 169 5.28 4.50 3.93
CA ILE A 169 6.63 4.06 4.34
C ILE A 169 7.17 4.90 5.51
N LEU A 170 6.93 6.22 5.50
CA LEU A 170 7.38 7.11 6.55
C LEU A 170 6.66 6.83 7.87
N ASN A 171 5.35 6.61 7.86
CA ASN A 171 4.58 6.21 9.04
C ASN A 171 5.15 4.93 9.65
N SER A 172 5.39 3.90 8.83
CA SER A 172 5.95 2.64 9.30
C SER A 172 7.38 2.79 9.84
N THR A 173 8.19 3.64 9.19
CA THR A 173 9.58 3.89 9.59
C THR A 173 9.66 4.65 10.92
N VAL A 174 8.89 5.73 11.06
CA VAL A 174 8.85 6.52 12.32
C VAL A 174 8.38 5.65 13.49
N VAL A 175 7.35 4.79 13.27
CA VAL A 175 6.94 3.81 14.28
C VAL A 175 8.06 2.87 14.66
N SER A 176 8.77 2.37 13.67
CA SER A 176 9.90 1.48 13.87
C SER A 176 11.01 2.15 14.69
N ASP A 177 11.26 3.42 14.42
CA ASP A 177 12.32 4.21 15.07
C ASP A 177 11.98 4.52 16.55
N ILE A 178 10.71 4.82 16.89
CA ILE A 178 10.27 5.18 18.25
C ILE A 178 9.81 3.99 19.09
N SER A 179 9.72 2.78 18.51
CA SER A 179 9.29 1.56 19.22
C SER A 179 10.45 0.67 19.57
N SER A 180 10.43 0.10 20.80
CA SER A 180 11.43 -0.91 21.18
C SER A 180 11.24 -2.20 20.35
N MET A 181 12.35 -2.91 20.07
CA MET A 181 12.33 -4.15 19.27
C MET A 181 11.28 -5.18 19.71
N ARG A 182 11.09 -5.32 21.02
CA ARG A 182 10.14 -6.28 21.61
C ARG A 182 8.68 -5.96 21.27
N TRP A 183 8.33 -4.68 21.17
CA TRP A 183 6.95 -4.20 20.98
C TRP A 183 6.67 -3.69 19.56
N ARG A 184 7.69 -3.63 18.69
CA ARG A 184 7.60 -3.06 17.35
C ARG A 184 6.45 -3.64 16.53
N GLY A 185 6.32 -4.97 16.47
CA GLY A 185 5.24 -5.64 15.74
C GLY A 185 3.85 -5.27 16.27
N PHE A 186 3.71 -5.14 17.59
CA PHE A 186 2.44 -4.75 18.19
C PHE A 186 2.11 -3.28 17.93
N VAL A 187 3.07 -2.37 18.10
CA VAL A 187 2.89 -0.93 17.84
C VAL A 187 2.60 -0.69 16.36
N TYR A 188 3.25 -1.42 15.46
CA TYR A 188 2.97 -1.37 14.03
C TYR A 188 1.50 -1.72 13.72
N ASN A 189 0.98 -2.79 14.31
CA ASN A 189 -0.43 -3.18 14.11
C ASN A 189 -1.42 -2.20 14.75
N ILE A 190 -1.10 -1.60 15.91
CA ILE A 190 -1.94 -0.58 16.54
C ILE A 190 -2.16 0.64 15.63
N LEU A 191 -1.17 1.02 14.85
CA LEU A 191 -1.30 2.16 13.92
C LEU A 191 -2.33 1.92 12.83
N TYR A 192 -2.58 0.66 12.46
CA TYR A 192 -3.62 0.32 11.50
C TYR A 192 -5.02 0.17 12.13
N ILE A 193 -5.17 0.36 13.46
CA ILE A 193 -6.50 0.38 14.11
C ILE A 193 -7.45 1.40 13.46
N PRO A 194 -7.05 2.62 13.07
CA PRO A 194 -7.92 3.54 12.36
C PRO A 194 -8.58 2.90 11.13
N PHE A 195 -7.87 2.03 10.41
CA PHE A 195 -8.40 1.30 9.25
C PHE A 195 -9.60 0.40 9.58
N LEU A 196 -9.80 -0.01 10.83
CA LEU A 196 -11.00 -0.77 11.23
C LEU A 196 -12.26 0.10 11.29
N ILE A 197 -12.08 1.41 11.47
CA ILE A 197 -13.19 2.36 11.68
C ILE A 197 -13.38 3.27 10.46
N THR A 198 -12.30 3.75 9.85
CA THR A 198 -12.35 4.73 8.76
C THR A 198 -13.14 4.28 7.53
N PRO A 199 -13.14 3.00 7.08
CA PRO A 199 -13.95 2.58 5.95
C PRO A 199 -15.45 2.73 6.20
N TRP A 200 -15.91 2.53 7.44
CA TRP A 200 -17.31 2.70 7.81
C TRP A 200 -17.70 4.19 7.83
N VAL A 201 -16.86 5.04 8.41
CA VAL A 201 -17.06 6.49 8.42
C VAL A 201 -17.01 7.05 6.99
N SER A 202 -16.03 6.61 6.20
CA SER A 202 -15.86 7.04 4.81
C SER A 202 -17.06 6.72 3.93
N ALA A 203 -17.78 5.63 4.21
CA ALA A 203 -18.96 5.26 3.45
C ALA A 203 -20.09 6.30 3.58
N PHE A 204 -20.30 6.86 4.77
CA PHE A 204 -21.25 7.95 4.97
C PHE A 204 -20.79 9.25 4.33
N ILE A 205 -19.47 9.55 4.43
CA ILE A 205 -18.88 10.74 3.80
C ILE A 205 -19.03 10.66 2.27
N VAL A 206 -18.68 9.51 1.67
CA VAL A 206 -18.77 9.31 0.22
C VAL A 206 -20.21 9.45 -0.26
N ASP A 207 -21.15 8.82 0.43
CA ASP A 207 -22.57 8.89 0.07
C ASP A 207 -23.09 10.33 0.09
N SER A 208 -22.79 11.08 1.16
CA SER A 208 -23.20 12.48 1.31
C SER A 208 -22.51 13.40 0.27
N VAL A 209 -21.22 13.19 0.02
CA VAL A 209 -20.43 14.01 -0.91
C VAL A 209 -20.84 13.77 -2.36
N VAL A 210 -21.01 12.51 -2.77
CA VAL A 210 -21.37 12.17 -4.15
C VAL A 210 -22.77 12.66 -4.50
N ASN A 211 -23.73 12.52 -3.57
CA ASN A 211 -25.12 12.96 -3.76
C ASN A 211 -25.30 14.49 -3.52
N GLY A 212 -24.32 15.18 -2.94
CA GLY A 212 -24.37 16.60 -2.62
C GLY A 212 -23.40 17.45 -3.44
N ILE A 213 -22.20 17.68 -2.90
CA ILE A 213 -21.22 18.63 -3.43
C ILE A 213 -20.34 18.07 -4.57
N GLY A 214 -20.42 16.76 -4.81
CA GLY A 214 -19.71 16.06 -5.87
C GLY A 214 -18.28 15.61 -5.51
N TRP A 215 -17.78 14.62 -6.26
CA TRP A 215 -16.49 13.96 -6.00
C TRP A 215 -15.27 14.90 -6.06
N ARG A 216 -15.35 16.00 -6.86
CA ARG A 216 -14.25 16.98 -6.97
C ARG A 216 -13.96 17.65 -5.63
N TRP A 217 -14.99 18.08 -4.92
CA TRP A 217 -14.85 18.63 -3.57
C TRP A 217 -14.49 17.55 -2.56
N GLY A 218 -14.97 16.31 -2.76
CA GLY A 218 -14.58 15.17 -1.94
C GLY A 218 -13.07 14.90 -1.96
N ILE A 219 -12.41 15.08 -3.11
CA ILE A 219 -10.94 15.02 -3.22
C ILE A 219 -10.30 16.33 -2.73
N GLY A 220 -10.87 17.48 -3.10
CA GLY A 220 -10.31 18.79 -2.78
C GLY A 220 -10.20 19.07 -1.28
N MET A 221 -11.10 18.55 -0.44
CA MET A 221 -11.03 18.74 1.03
C MET A 221 -9.73 18.20 1.63
N PHE A 222 -9.14 17.15 1.06
CA PHE A 222 -7.89 16.58 1.53
C PHE A 222 -6.67 17.48 1.24
N ALA A 223 -6.76 18.41 0.28
CA ALA A 223 -5.72 19.43 0.08
C ALA A 223 -5.50 20.32 1.31
N ILE A 224 -6.51 20.41 2.17
CA ILE A 224 -6.45 21.18 3.44
C ILE A 224 -6.23 20.23 4.61
N LEU A 225 -6.99 19.14 4.71
CA LEU A 225 -6.96 18.23 5.86
C LEU A 225 -5.64 17.48 6.00
N MET A 226 -5.07 16.98 4.88
CA MET A 226 -3.83 16.22 4.90
C MET A 226 -2.64 17.05 5.42
N PRO A 227 -2.31 18.25 4.87
CA PRO A 227 -1.20 19.06 5.40
C PRO A 227 -1.48 19.58 6.81
N PHE A 228 -2.74 19.86 7.17
CA PHE A 228 -3.08 20.26 8.54
C PHE A 228 -2.71 19.15 9.53
N CYS A 229 -3.16 17.91 9.33
CA CYS A 229 -2.84 16.80 10.22
C CYS A 229 -1.35 16.44 10.19
N ALA A 230 -0.71 16.49 9.02
CA ALA A 230 0.72 16.21 8.88
C ALA A 230 1.60 17.30 9.49
N SER A 231 1.11 18.53 9.60
CA SER A 231 1.88 19.64 10.22
C SER A 231 2.30 19.33 11.66
N PHE A 232 1.48 18.62 12.43
CA PHE A 232 1.79 18.27 13.81
C PHE A 232 3.04 17.39 13.92
N ILE A 233 3.16 16.34 13.11
CA ILE A 233 4.35 15.49 13.12
C ILE A 233 5.55 16.21 12.50
N ILE A 234 5.37 16.93 11.40
CA ILE A 234 6.44 17.63 10.68
C ILE A 234 7.05 18.72 11.59
N VAL A 235 6.21 19.56 12.21
CA VAL A 235 6.67 20.62 13.11
C VAL A 235 7.37 20.04 14.33
N THR A 236 6.83 18.97 14.92
CA THR A 236 7.44 18.28 16.05
C THR A 236 8.84 17.77 15.68
N LEU A 237 8.98 17.05 14.56
CA LEU A 237 10.27 16.56 14.09
C LEU A 237 11.26 17.70 13.83
N LEU A 238 10.85 18.77 13.12
CA LEU A 238 11.72 19.90 12.80
C LEU A 238 12.16 20.68 14.04
N VAL A 239 11.25 20.92 14.99
CA VAL A 239 11.59 21.67 16.23
C VAL A 239 12.59 20.89 17.07
N PHE A 240 12.37 19.59 17.26
CA PHE A 240 13.29 18.77 18.05
C PHE A 240 14.61 18.52 17.32
N GLU A 241 14.60 18.36 16.01
CA GLU A 241 15.84 18.27 15.21
C GLU A 241 16.67 19.55 15.32
N ARG A 242 16.04 20.74 15.24
CA ARG A 242 16.72 22.03 15.46
C ARG A 242 17.30 22.14 16.86
N ARG A 243 16.57 21.66 17.88
CA ARG A 243 17.07 21.62 19.27
C ARG A 243 18.25 20.67 19.41
N ALA A 244 18.18 19.46 18.83
CA ALA A 244 19.24 18.47 18.85
C ALA A 244 20.52 18.97 18.15
N LYS A 245 20.37 19.70 17.03
CA LYS A 245 21.50 20.38 16.35
C LYS A 245 22.14 21.47 17.25
N ARG A 246 21.34 22.25 17.98
CA ARG A 246 21.85 23.26 18.92
C ARG A 246 22.58 22.63 20.12
N SER A 247 22.19 21.45 20.53
CA SER A 247 22.83 20.67 21.62
C SER A 247 24.03 19.84 21.16
N SER A 248 24.52 20.05 19.93
CA SER A 248 25.65 19.32 19.31
C SER A 248 25.50 17.78 19.30
N LEU A 249 24.28 17.27 19.44
CA LEU A 249 23.97 15.84 19.37
C LEU A 249 23.93 15.31 17.93
N ILE A 250 23.80 16.21 16.95
CA ILE A 250 23.78 15.88 15.53
C ILE A 250 24.89 16.65 14.82
N LEU A 251 25.86 15.94 14.26
CA LEU A 251 26.85 16.53 13.38
C LEU A 251 26.20 16.74 12.01
N THR A 252 26.15 17.98 11.56
CA THR A 252 25.63 18.33 10.24
C THR A 252 26.72 18.13 9.21
N GLU A 253 26.76 16.98 8.56
CA GLU A 253 27.58 16.81 7.34
C GLU A 253 26.96 17.66 6.21
N LYS A 254 27.78 18.48 5.56
CA LYS A 254 27.40 19.13 4.29
C LYS A 254 27.35 18.05 3.21
N LEU A 255 26.17 17.59 2.86
CA LEU A 255 25.98 16.63 1.76
C LEU A 255 26.19 17.35 0.43
N ASN A 256 27.26 16.98 -0.29
CA ASN A 256 27.41 17.35 -1.68
C ASN A 256 26.40 16.59 -2.53
N LEU A 257 25.90 17.18 -3.62
CA LEU A 257 24.93 16.54 -4.52
C LEU A 257 25.39 15.17 -4.99
N PHE A 258 26.66 15.01 -5.33
CA PHE A 258 27.25 13.72 -5.72
C PHE A 258 27.20 12.69 -4.58
N THR A 259 27.57 13.09 -3.36
CA THR A 259 27.52 12.22 -2.17
C THR A 259 26.08 11.82 -1.84
N PHE A 260 25.13 12.74 -2.00
CA PHE A 260 23.70 12.48 -1.83
C PHE A 260 23.21 11.43 -2.84
N CYS A 261 23.46 11.64 -4.14
CA CYS A 261 23.07 10.69 -5.20
C CYS A 261 23.71 9.29 -5.00
N SER A 262 24.96 9.24 -4.52
CA SER A 262 25.62 7.98 -4.20
C SER A 262 25.05 7.28 -2.96
N ARG A 263 24.68 8.03 -1.92
CA ARG A 263 24.08 7.45 -0.68
C ARG A 263 22.67 6.90 -0.91
N ILE A 264 21.86 7.55 -1.76
CA ILE A 264 20.52 7.06 -2.10
C ILE A 264 20.53 5.96 -3.17
N ASP A 265 21.72 5.73 -3.80
CA ASP A 265 21.84 4.82 -4.94
C ASP A 265 20.87 5.20 -6.08
N LEU A 266 21.03 6.43 -6.58
CA LEU A 266 20.16 6.98 -7.62
C LEU A 266 20.12 6.08 -8.87
N GLY A 267 21.24 5.43 -9.23
CA GLY A 267 21.32 4.51 -10.36
C GLY A 267 20.48 3.26 -10.15
N GLY A 268 20.60 2.62 -8.98
CA GLY A 268 19.76 1.47 -8.61
C GLY A 268 18.27 1.82 -8.57
N ILE A 269 17.93 2.99 -8.02
CA ILE A 269 16.54 3.52 -8.02
C ILE A 269 16.02 3.69 -9.44
N ILE A 270 16.77 4.32 -10.35
CA ILE A 270 16.34 4.54 -11.74
C ILE A 270 16.17 3.20 -12.46
N LEU A 271 17.10 2.26 -12.31
CA LEU A 271 17.00 0.94 -12.92
C LEU A 271 15.82 0.13 -12.38
N LEU A 272 15.61 0.12 -11.07
CA LEU A 272 14.49 -0.58 -10.44
C LEU A 272 13.16 0.05 -10.84
N SER A 273 13.01 1.35 -10.57
CA SER A 273 11.76 2.08 -10.76
C SER A 273 11.43 2.24 -12.24
N GLY A 274 12.41 2.66 -13.04
CA GLY A 274 12.28 2.79 -14.49
C GLY A 274 12.04 1.43 -15.14
N GLY A 275 12.76 0.40 -14.74
CA GLY A 275 12.60 -0.96 -15.28
C GLY A 275 11.18 -1.50 -15.07
N PHE A 276 10.65 -1.46 -13.85
CA PHE A 276 9.27 -1.89 -13.61
C PHE A 276 8.23 -1.00 -14.29
N ALA A 277 8.41 0.31 -14.29
CA ALA A 277 7.50 1.22 -14.99
C ALA A 277 7.48 0.96 -16.51
N LEU A 278 8.65 0.77 -17.12
CA LEU A 278 8.79 0.49 -18.55
C LEU A 278 8.24 -0.89 -18.96
N VAL A 279 8.22 -1.88 -18.06
CA VAL A 279 7.59 -3.18 -18.35
C VAL A 279 6.08 -3.12 -18.16
N LEU A 280 5.62 -2.61 -17.02
CA LEU A 280 4.24 -2.83 -16.57
C LEU A 280 3.25 -1.77 -17.09
N ILE A 281 3.67 -0.52 -17.25
CA ILE A 281 2.79 0.53 -17.77
C ILE A 281 2.40 0.26 -19.25
N PRO A 282 3.33 -0.09 -20.15
CA PRO A 282 2.95 -0.45 -21.52
C PRO A 282 2.03 -1.67 -21.62
N ILE A 283 2.22 -2.68 -20.75
CA ILE A 283 1.32 -3.84 -20.71
C ILE A 283 -0.13 -3.41 -20.46
N THR A 284 -0.35 -2.46 -19.55
CA THR A 284 -1.69 -1.98 -19.24
C THR A 284 -2.25 -1.06 -20.31
N LEU A 285 -1.41 -0.21 -20.92
CA LEU A 285 -1.82 0.69 -21.99
C LEU A 285 -2.06 -0.05 -23.31
N ALA A 286 -1.39 -1.17 -23.56
CA ALA A 286 -1.61 -1.99 -24.75
C ALA A 286 -3.07 -2.43 -24.86
N ALA A 287 -3.74 -2.73 -23.74
CA ALA A 287 -5.16 -3.09 -23.73
C ALA A 287 -6.12 -1.96 -24.15
N THR A 288 -5.66 -0.70 -24.13
CA THR A 288 -6.46 0.49 -24.48
C THR A 288 -6.14 1.05 -25.87
N THR A 289 -5.13 0.50 -26.55
CA THR A 289 -4.67 0.96 -27.88
C THR A 289 -5.38 0.18 -28.98
N SER A 290 -5.68 0.82 -30.11
CA SER A 290 -6.39 0.21 -31.26
C SER A 290 -5.72 -1.05 -31.80
N ASP A 291 -4.37 -1.05 -31.86
CA ASP A 291 -3.57 -2.17 -32.39
C ASP A 291 -3.06 -3.11 -31.29
N CYS A 292 -3.49 -2.91 -30.05
CA CYS A 292 -3.12 -3.73 -28.89
C CYS A 292 -1.60 -3.99 -28.81
N TRP A 293 -1.21 -5.26 -28.76
CA TRP A 293 0.18 -5.73 -28.66
C TRP A 293 1.02 -5.52 -29.94
N LYS A 294 0.39 -5.18 -31.08
CA LYS A 294 1.10 -4.94 -32.35
C LYS A 294 1.72 -3.54 -32.44
N THR A 295 1.42 -2.69 -31.46
CA THR A 295 1.96 -1.33 -31.40
C THR A 295 3.46 -1.35 -31.10
N PRO A 296 4.35 -0.86 -31.99
CA PRO A 296 5.81 -1.02 -31.84
C PRO A 296 6.39 -0.46 -30.54
N TRP A 297 5.89 0.69 -30.07
CA TRP A 297 6.39 1.33 -28.86
C TRP A 297 6.13 0.49 -27.59
N VAL A 298 5.05 -0.31 -27.54
CA VAL A 298 4.74 -1.20 -26.41
C VAL A 298 5.85 -2.24 -26.25
N VAL A 299 6.21 -2.92 -27.34
CA VAL A 299 7.25 -3.96 -27.31
C VAL A 299 8.62 -3.35 -26.98
N VAL A 300 8.95 -2.21 -27.60
CA VAL A 300 10.23 -1.51 -27.35
C VAL A 300 10.37 -1.14 -25.87
N LEU A 301 9.35 -0.55 -25.25
CA LEU A 301 9.40 -0.16 -23.85
C LEU A 301 9.51 -1.37 -22.91
N ILE A 302 8.79 -2.47 -23.20
CA ILE A 302 8.90 -3.71 -22.41
C ILE A 302 10.31 -4.29 -22.49
N VAL A 303 10.91 -4.33 -23.68
CA VAL A 303 12.28 -4.84 -23.88
C VAL A 303 13.28 -3.94 -23.15
N LEU A 304 13.17 -2.62 -23.27
CA LEU A 304 14.05 -1.67 -22.56
C LEU A 304 13.91 -1.83 -21.03
N GLY A 305 12.69 -2.00 -20.53
CA GLY A 305 12.45 -2.24 -19.12
C GLY A 305 13.01 -3.57 -18.64
N ALA A 306 12.88 -4.64 -19.42
CA ALA A 306 13.49 -5.94 -19.10
C ALA A 306 15.03 -5.86 -19.08
N ILE A 307 15.63 -5.14 -20.02
CA ILE A 307 17.08 -4.88 -20.03
C ILE A 307 17.48 -4.07 -18.79
N ALA A 308 16.74 -3.02 -18.43
CA ALA A 308 17.02 -2.21 -17.24
C ALA A 308 16.99 -3.05 -15.96
N LEU A 309 15.99 -3.94 -15.79
CA LEU A 309 15.90 -4.87 -14.66
C LEU A 309 17.01 -5.91 -14.66
N ALA A 310 17.40 -6.41 -15.84
CA ALA A 310 18.55 -7.32 -15.96
C ALA A 310 19.87 -6.62 -15.59
N CYS A 311 20.03 -5.36 -15.96
CA CYS A 311 21.18 -4.54 -15.61
C CYS A 311 21.22 -4.14 -14.13
N LEU A 312 20.10 -4.20 -13.42
CA LEU A 312 20.04 -3.87 -11.99
C LEU A 312 20.93 -4.80 -11.15
N TYR A 313 20.90 -6.12 -11.41
CA TYR A 313 21.69 -7.09 -10.66
C TYR A 313 23.20 -6.84 -10.76
N PRO A 314 23.84 -6.75 -11.95
CA PRO A 314 25.25 -6.43 -12.05
C PRO A 314 25.59 -5.02 -11.54
N TYR A 315 24.69 -4.05 -11.73
CA TYR A 315 24.90 -2.71 -11.20
C TYR A 315 24.98 -2.71 -9.67
N GLU A 316 24.01 -3.31 -8.96
CA GLU A 316 24.01 -3.37 -7.49
C GLU A 316 25.16 -4.21 -6.93
N LYS A 317 25.62 -5.24 -7.67
CA LYS A 317 26.72 -6.09 -7.22
C LYS A 317 28.08 -5.44 -7.36
N TYR A 318 28.31 -4.66 -8.43
CA TYR A 318 29.67 -4.18 -8.78
C TYR A 318 29.84 -2.67 -8.62
N PHE A 319 28.78 -1.88 -8.76
CA PHE A 319 28.85 -0.41 -8.78
C PHE A 319 28.23 0.25 -7.55
N ALA A 320 27.15 -0.31 -6.99
CA ALA A 320 26.44 0.30 -5.88
C ALA A 320 27.21 0.14 -4.56
N ARG A 321 27.56 1.27 -3.93
CA ARG A 321 28.14 1.27 -2.56
C ARG A 321 27.09 1.00 -1.48
N HIS A 322 25.84 1.41 -1.72
CA HIS A 322 24.72 1.27 -0.81
C HIS A 322 23.49 0.74 -1.57
N PRO A 323 23.46 -0.56 -1.93
CA PRO A 323 22.43 -1.12 -2.81
C PRO A 323 21.01 -0.89 -2.29
N VAL A 324 20.06 -0.63 -3.18
CA VAL A 324 18.63 -0.48 -2.86
C VAL A 324 18.03 -1.85 -2.52
N VAL A 325 18.40 -2.87 -3.29
CA VAL A 325 17.98 -4.26 -3.08
C VAL A 325 19.23 -5.15 -2.94
N PRO A 326 19.68 -5.42 -1.71
CA PRO A 326 20.84 -6.28 -1.50
C PRO A 326 20.72 -7.63 -2.20
N THR A 327 21.71 -7.97 -3.03
CA THR A 327 21.63 -9.16 -3.90
C THR A 327 21.56 -10.49 -3.14
N HIS A 328 21.94 -10.51 -1.85
CA HIS A 328 21.87 -11.72 -1.02
C HIS A 328 20.40 -12.13 -0.71
N TYR A 329 19.42 -11.22 -0.77
CA TYR A 329 18.00 -11.56 -0.59
C TYR A 329 17.50 -12.51 -1.66
N PHE A 330 17.98 -12.40 -2.90
CA PHE A 330 17.63 -13.33 -3.97
C PHE A 330 18.19 -14.74 -3.76
N ARG A 331 19.15 -14.92 -2.86
CA ARG A 331 19.67 -16.24 -2.48
C ARG A 331 18.94 -16.84 -1.27
N THR A 332 18.22 -16.02 -0.51
CA THR A 332 17.50 -16.47 0.67
C THR A 332 16.12 -17.00 0.26
N LEU A 333 15.96 -18.34 0.23
CA LEU A 333 14.74 -19.00 -0.24
C LEU A 333 13.48 -18.49 0.48
N SER A 334 13.57 -18.24 1.80
CA SER A 334 12.44 -17.73 2.60
C SER A 334 11.95 -16.38 2.10
N VAL A 335 12.85 -15.45 1.76
CA VAL A 335 12.50 -14.11 1.25
C VAL A 335 11.85 -14.23 -0.13
N MET A 336 12.44 -15.05 -1.02
CA MET A 336 11.92 -15.24 -2.38
C MET A 336 10.53 -15.89 -2.39
N VAL A 337 10.34 -16.94 -1.59
CA VAL A 337 9.03 -17.60 -1.45
C VAL A 337 7.99 -16.65 -0.83
N SER A 338 8.37 -15.89 0.18
CA SER A 338 7.49 -14.89 0.80
C SER A 338 7.05 -13.83 -0.21
N MET A 339 7.99 -13.30 -1.01
CA MET A 339 7.68 -12.31 -2.06
C MET A 339 6.75 -12.90 -3.13
N ALA A 340 7.01 -14.14 -3.57
CA ALA A 340 6.17 -14.81 -4.56
C ALA A 340 4.74 -15.05 -4.02
N LEU A 341 4.60 -15.52 -2.78
CA LEU A 341 3.30 -15.72 -2.14
C LEU A 341 2.53 -14.39 -1.99
N ALA A 342 3.22 -13.32 -1.58
CA ALA A 342 2.63 -11.99 -1.49
C ALA A 342 2.13 -11.49 -2.85
N CYS A 343 2.92 -11.72 -3.91
CA CYS A 343 2.55 -11.36 -5.28
C CYS A 343 1.30 -12.14 -5.73
N VAL A 344 1.29 -13.46 -5.56
CA VAL A 344 0.17 -14.33 -5.99
C VAL A 344 -1.12 -14.00 -5.24
N ASP A 345 -1.07 -13.80 -3.90
CA ASP A 345 -2.26 -13.43 -3.13
C ASP A 345 -2.84 -12.09 -3.60
N ASN A 346 -1.95 -11.12 -3.87
CA ASN A 346 -2.37 -9.80 -4.35
C ASN A 346 -2.83 -9.79 -5.81
N ILE A 347 -2.40 -10.73 -6.67
CA ILE A 347 -3.01 -10.93 -8.01
C ILE A 347 -4.49 -11.28 -7.84
N GLY A 348 -4.80 -12.24 -6.99
CA GLY A 348 -6.19 -12.62 -6.69
C GLY A 348 -7.00 -11.45 -6.12
N PHE A 349 -6.43 -10.70 -5.18
CA PHE A 349 -7.08 -9.52 -4.62
C PHE A 349 -7.36 -8.46 -5.69
N GLY A 350 -6.36 -8.06 -6.49
CA GLY A 350 -6.51 -7.06 -7.54
C GLY A 350 -7.56 -7.46 -8.59
N THR A 351 -7.56 -8.74 -9.01
CA THR A 351 -8.52 -9.23 -10.00
C THR A 351 -9.96 -9.15 -9.48
N THR A 352 -10.21 -9.52 -8.22
CA THR A 352 -11.56 -9.62 -7.66
C THR A 352 -12.12 -8.28 -7.19
N GLN A 353 -11.26 -7.35 -6.72
CA GLN A 353 -11.70 -6.10 -6.09
C GLN A 353 -11.80 -4.91 -7.06
N THR A 354 -11.08 -4.93 -8.20
CA THR A 354 -11.01 -3.77 -9.12
C THR A 354 -12.38 -3.26 -9.56
N TYR A 355 -13.30 -4.14 -9.88
CA TYR A 355 -14.65 -3.76 -10.33
C TYR A 355 -15.77 -4.11 -9.34
N LEU A 356 -15.44 -4.58 -8.12
CA LEU A 356 -16.45 -5.01 -7.15
C LEU A 356 -17.42 -3.87 -6.76
N TYR A 357 -16.88 -2.67 -6.55
CA TYR A 357 -17.67 -1.49 -6.21
C TYR A 357 -18.69 -1.16 -7.32
N VAL A 358 -18.19 -1.05 -8.56
CA VAL A 358 -19.02 -0.78 -9.74
C VAL A 358 -20.05 -1.88 -9.97
N TRP A 359 -19.62 -3.14 -9.87
CA TRP A 359 -20.48 -4.30 -10.02
C TRP A 359 -21.63 -4.30 -9.01
N SER A 360 -21.38 -3.99 -7.75
CA SER A 360 -22.40 -3.97 -6.70
C SER A 360 -23.44 -2.86 -6.92
N MET A 361 -23.03 -1.71 -7.42
CA MET A 361 -23.96 -0.61 -7.79
C MET A 361 -24.84 -0.97 -8.99
N VAL A 362 -24.23 -1.61 -10.00
CA VAL A 362 -24.95 -1.97 -11.23
C VAL A 362 -25.89 -3.16 -11.01
N SER A 363 -25.39 -4.27 -10.46
CA SER A 363 -26.14 -5.54 -10.40
C SER A 363 -27.10 -5.64 -9.22
N HIS A 364 -26.80 -5.01 -8.09
CA HIS A 364 -27.61 -5.07 -6.86
C HIS A 364 -28.22 -3.73 -6.48
N ASN A 365 -28.05 -2.70 -7.30
CA ASN A 365 -28.57 -1.35 -7.03
C ASN A 365 -28.16 -0.81 -5.63
N PHE A 366 -26.93 -1.11 -5.22
CA PHE A 366 -26.43 -0.61 -3.95
C PHE A 366 -26.23 0.91 -4.02
N SER A 367 -26.60 1.59 -2.92
CA SER A 367 -26.18 2.97 -2.73
C SER A 367 -24.64 3.05 -2.63
N PRO A 368 -24.03 4.21 -2.90
CA PRO A 368 -22.59 4.40 -2.74
C PRO A 368 -22.08 3.93 -1.37
N ARG A 369 -22.86 4.16 -0.31
CA ARG A 369 -22.59 3.70 1.06
C ARG A 369 -22.51 2.17 1.16
N ASN A 370 -23.53 1.46 0.67
CA ASN A 370 -23.59 -0.01 0.79
C ASN A 370 -22.53 -0.68 -0.08
N ALA A 371 -22.26 -0.13 -1.26
CA ALA A 371 -21.18 -0.58 -2.14
C ALA A 371 -19.80 -0.43 -1.47
N GLN A 372 -19.60 0.67 -0.74
CA GLN A 372 -18.38 0.93 0.05
C GLN A 372 -18.23 -0.09 1.18
N PHE A 373 -19.29 -0.38 1.93
CA PHE A 373 -19.28 -1.38 2.99
C PHE A 373 -18.87 -2.74 2.45
N LEU A 374 -19.42 -3.18 1.32
CA LEU A 374 -19.07 -4.43 0.69
C LEU A 374 -17.59 -4.44 0.26
N ASN A 375 -17.15 -3.37 -0.39
CA ASN A 375 -15.79 -3.27 -0.92
C ASN A 375 -14.72 -3.36 0.18
N TYR A 376 -14.93 -2.71 1.34
CA TYR A 376 -13.96 -2.69 2.44
C TYR A 376 -14.11 -3.83 3.44
N SER A 377 -15.20 -4.61 3.41
CA SER A 377 -15.40 -5.75 4.31
C SER A 377 -14.25 -6.77 4.25
N ASN A 378 -13.70 -7.01 3.06
CA ASN A 378 -12.54 -7.89 2.87
C ASN A 378 -11.32 -7.36 3.63
N SER A 379 -10.96 -6.10 3.41
CA SER A 379 -9.76 -5.50 3.99
C SER A 379 -9.85 -5.31 5.51
N VAL A 380 -11.04 -4.99 6.03
CA VAL A 380 -11.29 -4.92 7.48
C VAL A 380 -11.12 -6.30 8.12
N MET A 381 -11.68 -7.35 7.51
CA MET A 381 -11.53 -8.73 8.00
C MET A 381 -10.08 -9.19 7.90
N GLN A 382 -9.36 -8.84 6.83
CA GLN A 382 -7.93 -9.08 6.65
C GLN A 382 -7.11 -8.48 7.80
N ALA A 383 -7.37 -7.24 8.18
CA ALA A 383 -6.70 -6.57 9.29
C ALA A 383 -7.00 -7.24 10.64
N LEU A 384 -8.27 -7.58 10.91
CA LEU A 384 -8.67 -8.25 12.15
C LEU A 384 -8.02 -9.63 12.30
N VAL A 385 -8.10 -10.45 11.25
CA VAL A 385 -7.53 -11.80 11.26
C VAL A 385 -6.00 -11.74 11.25
N GLY A 386 -5.39 -10.76 10.58
CA GLY A 386 -3.95 -10.52 10.60
C GLY A 386 -3.44 -10.25 12.02
N MET A 387 -4.13 -9.39 12.80
CA MET A 387 -3.80 -9.15 14.22
C MET A 387 -3.94 -10.43 15.06
N GLY A 388 -5.03 -11.19 14.87
CA GLY A 388 -5.24 -12.48 15.51
C GLY A 388 -4.17 -13.51 15.16
N THR A 389 -3.76 -13.56 13.90
CA THR A 389 -2.69 -14.44 13.39
C THR A 389 -1.35 -14.10 14.03
N GLY A 390 -1.02 -12.81 14.15
CA GLY A 390 0.19 -12.37 14.85
C GLY A 390 0.23 -12.86 16.31
N LEU A 391 -0.89 -12.76 17.01
CA LEU A 391 -1.02 -13.28 18.38
C LEU A 391 -0.94 -14.82 18.44
N LEU A 392 -1.53 -15.52 17.47
CA LEU A 392 -1.49 -16.97 17.35
C LEU A 392 -0.06 -17.46 17.09
N MET A 393 0.69 -16.79 16.19
CA MET A 393 2.09 -17.09 15.92
C MET A 393 2.98 -16.90 17.16
N TYR A 394 2.71 -15.86 17.96
CA TYR A 394 3.40 -15.63 19.23
C TYR A 394 3.21 -16.80 20.20
N ARG A 395 2.01 -17.39 20.28
CA ARG A 395 1.71 -18.53 21.15
C ARG A 395 2.24 -19.86 20.62
N LEU A 396 2.01 -20.16 19.34
CA LEU A 396 2.34 -21.45 18.72
C LEU A 396 3.82 -21.56 18.31
N ARG A 397 4.54 -20.45 18.20
CA ARG A 397 5.93 -20.37 17.75
C ARG A 397 6.17 -21.08 16.41
N SER A 398 5.14 -21.18 15.57
CA SER A 398 5.20 -21.79 14.25
C SER A 398 4.33 -20.99 13.27
N TYR A 399 4.76 -20.91 12.03
CA TYR A 399 4.04 -20.16 10.98
C TYR A 399 3.56 -21.04 9.83
N LYS A 400 4.20 -22.17 9.57
CA LYS A 400 3.94 -23.02 8.39
C LYS A 400 2.49 -23.48 8.32
N TRP A 401 1.99 -24.12 9.37
CA TRP A 401 0.63 -24.66 9.39
C TRP A 401 -0.44 -23.57 9.34
N ILE A 402 -0.17 -22.43 9.97
CA ILE A 402 -1.08 -21.28 9.92
C ILE A 402 -1.16 -20.77 8.46
N GLY A 403 -0.03 -20.74 7.72
CA GLY A 403 -0.01 -20.39 6.30
C GLY A 403 -0.81 -21.35 5.42
N VAL A 404 -0.68 -22.64 5.65
CA VAL A 404 -1.46 -23.66 4.93
C VAL A 404 -2.96 -23.48 5.17
N VAL A 405 -3.37 -23.25 6.42
CA VAL A 405 -4.77 -22.98 6.77
C VAL A 405 -5.26 -21.69 6.11
N GLY A 406 -4.46 -20.61 6.14
CA GLY A 406 -4.79 -19.35 5.47
C GLY A 406 -4.98 -19.52 3.97
N ALA A 407 -4.08 -20.25 3.30
CA ALA A 407 -4.20 -20.54 1.87
C ALA A 407 -5.44 -21.40 1.55
N ALA A 408 -5.76 -22.38 2.38
CA ALA A 408 -6.96 -23.19 2.23
C ALA A 408 -8.25 -22.37 2.37
N ILE A 409 -8.32 -21.49 3.39
CA ILE A 409 -9.46 -20.56 3.58
C ILE A 409 -9.58 -19.63 2.37
N ARG A 410 -8.47 -19.10 1.86
CA ARG A 410 -8.44 -18.23 0.69
C ARG A 410 -8.98 -18.95 -0.56
N MET A 411 -8.53 -20.17 -0.79
CA MET A 411 -8.99 -21.01 -1.91
C MET A 411 -10.49 -21.30 -1.80
N VAL A 412 -10.98 -21.67 -0.61
CA VAL A 412 -12.42 -21.84 -0.35
C VAL A 412 -13.17 -20.55 -0.62
N GLY A 413 -12.64 -19.39 -0.20
CA GLY A 413 -13.25 -18.08 -0.44
C GLY A 413 -13.44 -17.78 -1.93
N TYR A 414 -12.45 -18.09 -2.78
CA TYR A 414 -12.58 -17.95 -4.24
C TYR A 414 -13.62 -18.94 -4.81
N GLY A 415 -13.60 -20.20 -4.39
CA GLY A 415 -14.58 -21.20 -4.82
C GLY A 415 -16.02 -20.81 -4.46
N VAL A 416 -16.24 -20.31 -3.25
CA VAL A 416 -17.55 -19.79 -2.79
C VAL A 416 -17.95 -18.56 -3.59
N MET A 417 -16.99 -17.68 -3.95
CA MET A 417 -17.27 -16.50 -4.74
C MET A 417 -17.82 -16.83 -6.13
N VAL A 418 -17.28 -17.85 -6.81
CA VAL A 418 -17.81 -18.33 -8.12
C VAL A 418 -19.29 -18.69 -8.02
N ARG A 419 -19.67 -19.27 -6.89
CA ARG A 419 -21.05 -19.73 -6.64
C ARG A 419 -21.98 -18.59 -6.26
N LEU A 420 -21.55 -17.67 -5.39
CA LEU A 420 -22.38 -16.67 -4.73
C LEU A 420 -22.36 -15.29 -5.38
N ARG A 421 -21.41 -14.97 -6.26
CA ARG A 421 -21.36 -13.68 -6.95
C ARG A 421 -22.27 -13.68 -8.19
N LYS A 422 -23.58 -13.80 -7.93
CA LYS A 422 -24.63 -13.83 -8.96
C LYS A 422 -25.65 -12.72 -8.72
N ASN A 423 -26.48 -12.44 -9.74
CA ASN A 423 -27.55 -11.46 -9.64
C ASN A 423 -28.62 -11.81 -8.61
N GLU A 424 -28.82 -13.11 -8.36
CA GLU A 424 -29.85 -13.61 -7.44
C GLU A 424 -29.33 -13.78 -6.00
N SER A 425 -28.05 -13.56 -5.77
CA SER A 425 -27.44 -13.76 -4.45
C SER A 425 -27.92 -12.71 -3.45
N SER A 426 -28.17 -13.15 -2.22
CA SER A 426 -28.57 -12.26 -1.14
C SER A 426 -27.41 -11.34 -0.72
N VAL A 427 -27.74 -10.20 -0.14
CA VAL A 427 -26.74 -9.25 0.38
C VAL A 427 -25.80 -9.94 1.38
N ALA A 428 -26.36 -10.79 2.26
CA ALA A 428 -25.58 -11.53 3.26
C ALA A 428 -24.53 -12.46 2.62
N GLU A 429 -24.89 -13.15 1.54
CA GLU A 429 -23.96 -14.04 0.81
C GLU A 429 -22.77 -13.27 0.25
N LEU A 430 -22.99 -12.07 -0.30
CA LEU A 430 -21.92 -11.23 -0.82
C LEU A 430 -20.94 -10.80 0.28
N PHE A 431 -21.46 -10.41 1.46
CA PHE A 431 -20.59 -10.07 2.60
C PHE A 431 -19.82 -11.30 3.13
N ILE A 432 -20.47 -12.47 3.23
CA ILE A 432 -19.82 -13.72 3.67
C ILE A 432 -18.62 -14.06 2.77
N VAL A 433 -18.75 -13.93 1.45
CA VAL A 433 -17.66 -14.14 0.50
C VAL A 433 -16.48 -13.23 0.82
N GLN A 434 -16.72 -11.92 1.03
CA GLN A 434 -15.67 -10.95 1.33
C GLN A 434 -14.99 -11.26 2.68
N LEU A 435 -15.75 -11.68 3.70
CA LEU A 435 -15.20 -12.02 5.01
C LEU A 435 -14.31 -13.28 4.94
N ILE A 436 -14.73 -14.33 4.21
CA ILE A 436 -13.92 -15.54 4.06
C ILE A 436 -12.60 -15.23 3.33
N GLN A 437 -12.68 -14.48 2.23
CA GLN A 437 -11.48 -14.06 1.49
C GLN A 437 -10.55 -13.20 2.33
N GLY A 438 -11.09 -12.23 3.07
CA GLY A 438 -10.33 -11.38 3.97
C GLY A 438 -9.64 -12.15 5.09
N ALA A 439 -10.31 -13.16 5.66
CA ALA A 439 -9.73 -14.02 6.68
C ALA A 439 -8.51 -14.79 6.15
N GLY A 440 -8.61 -15.41 4.97
CA GLY A 440 -7.48 -16.10 4.34
C GLY A 440 -6.32 -15.17 4.03
N SER A 441 -6.60 -14.01 3.43
CA SER A 441 -5.58 -13.02 3.08
C SER A 441 -4.86 -12.47 4.31
N GLY A 442 -5.57 -12.17 5.41
CA GLY A 442 -4.97 -11.67 6.65
C GLY A 442 -3.97 -12.64 7.27
N MET A 443 -4.27 -13.94 7.20
CA MET A 443 -3.33 -14.99 7.63
C MET A 443 -2.08 -15.02 6.74
N ILE A 444 -2.25 -15.03 5.42
CA ILE A 444 -1.16 -15.12 4.44
C ILE A 444 -0.24 -13.89 4.57
N GLU A 445 -0.79 -12.67 4.55
CA GLU A 445 -0.01 -11.44 4.57
C GLU A 445 0.85 -11.33 5.83
N THR A 446 0.27 -11.63 7.01
CA THR A 446 1.02 -11.61 8.26
C THR A 446 2.18 -12.60 8.26
N ILE A 447 1.95 -13.82 7.75
CA ILE A 447 2.97 -14.88 7.72
C ILE A 447 4.08 -14.55 6.74
N VAL A 448 3.74 -14.06 5.56
CA VAL A 448 4.70 -13.69 4.51
C VAL A 448 5.69 -12.64 5.01
N ILE A 449 5.20 -11.60 5.68
CA ILE A 449 6.05 -10.56 6.27
C ILE A 449 6.95 -11.12 7.37
N VAL A 450 6.37 -11.88 8.32
CA VAL A 450 7.12 -12.40 9.47
C VAL A 450 8.14 -13.45 9.05
N ALA A 451 7.81 -14.35 8.11
CA ALA A 451 8.75 -15.37 7.62
C ALA A 451 9.95 -14.75 6.92
N ALA A 452 9.74 -13.67 6.15
CA ALA A 452 10.84 -12.93 5.54
C ALA A 452 11.71 -12.20 6.58
N GLN A 453 11.08 -11.56 7.58
CA GLN A 453 11.78 -10.82 8.63
C GLN A 453 12.64 -11.72 9.54
N ILE A 454 12.19 -12.95 9.82
CA ILE A 454 12.96 -13.91 10.65
C ILE A 454 14.26 -14.36 9.93
N SER A 455 14.29 -14.28 8.60
CA SER A 455 15.40 -14.77 7.77
C SER A 455 16.55 -13.77 7.61
N VAL A 456 16.43 -12.56 8.17
CA VAL A 456 17.37 -11.45 7.98
C VAL A 456 17.77 -10.80 9.30
N SER A 457 18.87 -10.04 9.29
CA SER A 457 19.34 -9.28 10.44
C SER A 457 18.39 -8.12 10.79
N HIS A 458 18.40 -7.65 12.04
CA HIS A 458 17.57 -6.53 12.48
C HIS A 458 17.79 -5.23 11.69
N ALA A 459 18.99 -5.01 11.19
CA ALA A 459 19.32 -3.84 10.35
C ALA A 459 18.61 -3.88 8.99
N GLU A 460 18.23 -5.06 8.51
CA GLU A 460 17.68 -5.29 7.18
C GLU A 460 16.15 -5.47 7.18
N LEU A 461 15.51 -5.48 8.34
CA LEU A 461 14.06 -5.71 8.46
C LEU A 461 13.22 -4.75 7.60
N ALA A 462 13.56 -3.47 7.59
CA ALA A 462 12.85 -2.46 6.81
C ALA A 462 13.01 -2.70 5.29
N GLN A 463 14.21 -3.07 4.86
CA GLN A 463 14.50 -3.35 3.45
C GLN A 463 13.75 -4.60 2.95
N VAL A 464 13.79 -5.69 3.72
CA VAL A 464 13.04 -6.92 3.38
C VAL A 464 11.53 -6.66 3.37
N THR A 465 11.00 -5.94 4.35
CA THR A 465 9.58 -5.60 4.37
C THR A 465 9.20 -4.76 3.15
N SER A 466 10.03 -3.79 2.75
CA SER A 466 9.77 -2.99 1.53
C SER A 466 9.79 -3.83 0.26
N LEU A 467 10.67 -4.85 0.18
CA LEU A 467 10.73 -5.78 -0.95
C LEU A 467 9.47 -6.67 -1.03
N ILE A 468 8.96 -7.17 0.10
CA ILE A 468 7.70 -7.92 0.15
C ILE A 468 6.53 -7.04 -0.30
N LEU A 469 6.45 -5.82 0.20
CA LEU A 469 5.41 -4.86 -0.19
C LEU A 469 5.51 -4.49 -1.68
N LEU A 470 6.73 -4.38 -2.24
CA LEU A 470 6.93 -4.21 -3.67
C LEU A 470 6.26 -5.37 -4.44
N GLY A 471 6.53 -6.63 -4.05
CA GLY A 471 5.90 -7.81 -4.64
C GLY A 471 4.36 -7.79 -4.52
N SER A 472 3.82 -7.40 -3.37
CA SER A 472 2.37 -7.27 -3.14
C SER A 472 1.73 -6.26 -4.09
N PHE A 473 2.28 -5.06 -4.22
CA PHE A 473 1.72 -4.03 -5.11
C PHE A 473 1.88 -4.37 -6.59
N LEU A 474 2.99 -5.03 -6.97
CA LEU A 474 3.15 -5.55 -8.34
C LEU A 474 2.08 -6.61 -8.64
N GLY A 475 1.83 -7.54 -7.70
CA GLY A 475 0.76 -8.52 -7.81
C GLY A 475 -0.62 -7.88 -7.97
N ASN A 476 -0.93 -6.87 -7.16
CA ASN A 476 -2.18 -6.10 -7.27
C ASN A 476 -2.31 -5.43 -8.65
N GLY A 477 -1.24 -4.83 -9.16
CA GLY A 477 -1.20 -4.24 -10.50
C GLY A 477 -1.49 -5.26 -11.60
N ILE A 478 -0.86 -6.44 -11.54
CA ILE A 478 -1.10 -7.55 -12.49
C ILE A 478 -2.56 -8.01 -12.41
N GLY A 479 -3.09 -8.21 -11.19
CA GLY A 479 -4.48 -8.59 -10.98
C GLY A 479 -5.48 -7.59 -11.55
N SER A 480 -5.24 -6.29 -11.32
CA SER A 480 -6.06 -5.21 -11.89
C SER A 480 -6.00 -5.19 -13.42
N ALA A 481 -4.83 -5.44 -14.02
CA ALA A 481 -4.68 -5.51 -15.48
C ALA A 481 -5.46 -6.70 -16.06
N ILE A 482 -5.43 -7.86 -15.41
CA ILE A 482 -6.23 -9.04 -15.79
C ILE A 482 -7.73 -8.70 -15.73
N ALA A 483 -8.19 -8.07 -14.64
CA ALA A 483 -9.58 -7.64 -14.52
C ALA A 483 -9.99 -6.66 -15.63
N GLY A 484 -9.11 -5.72 -15.98
CA GLY A 484 -9.32 -4.78 -17.08
C GLY A 484 -9.43 -5.45 -18.44
N ALA A 485 -8.55 -6.41 -18.72
CA ALA A 485 -8.59 -7.19 -19.97
C ALA A 485 -9.89 -7.99 -20.09
N ILE A 486 -10.35 -8.63 -19.01
CA ILE A 486 -11.62 -9.35 -18.99
C ILE A 486 -12.79 -8.39 -19.20
N TYR A 487 -12.80 -7.26 -18.53
CA TYR A 487 -13.83 -6.23 -18.67
C TYR A 487 -13.93 -5.72 -20.10
N SER A 488 -12.79 -5.32 -20.69
CA SER A 488 -12.77 -4.72 -22.04
C SER A 488 -13.13 -5.70 -23.14
N ASN A 489 -12.69 -6.97 -23.03
CA ASN A 489 -12.91 -7.96 -24.08
C ASN A 489 -14.30 -8.61 -24.03
N GLN A 490 -14.92 -8.70 -22.86
CA GLN A 490 -16.15 -9.49 -22.72
C GLN A 490 -17.42 -8.64 -22.50
N LEU A 491 -17.33 -7.55 -21.75
CA LEU A 491 -18.53 -6.82 -21.34
C LEU A 491 -19.28 -6.20 -22.53
N ARG A 492 -18.54 -5.66 -23.50
CA ARG A 492 -19.16 -5.03 -24.68
C ARG A 492 -19.96 -6.02 -25.52
N ASP A 493 -19.40 -7.21 -25.77
CA ASP A 493 -20.07 -8.23 -26.56
C ASP A 493 -21.27 -8.83 -25.82
N ARG A 494 -21.18 -8.95 -24.49
CA ARG A 494 -22.29 -9.41 -23.67
C ARG A 494 -23.42 -8.39 -23.55
N LEU A 495 -23.09 -7.11 -23.46
CA LEU A 495 -24.11 -6.05 -23.51
C LEU A 495 -24.88 -6.12 -24.83
N ARG A 496 -24.18 -6.28 -25.98
CA ARG A 496 -24.84 -6.47 -27.30
C ARG A 496 -25.72 -7.72 -27.35
N LEU A 497 -25.21 -8.84 -26.79
CA LEU A 497 -25.97 -10.10 -26.76
C LEU A 497 -27.27 -10.01 -25.97
N HIS A 498 -27.22 -9.38 -24.78
CA HIS A 498 -28.36 -9.31 -23.88
C HIS A 498 -29.33 -8.16 -24.16
N LEU A 499 -28.85 -7.04 -24.72
CA LEU A 499 -29.69 -5.94 -25.17
C LEU A 499 -30.41 -6.23 -26.49
N GLY A 500 -29.93 -7.20 -27.28
CA GLY A 500 -30.50 -7.60 -28.56
C GLY A 500 -30.04 -6.76 -29.76
N HIS A 501 -30.40 -7.18 -30.96
CA HIS A 501 -29.99 -6.54 -32.22
C HIS A 501 -30.55 -5.13 -32.44
N SER A 502 -31.54 -4.72 -31.66
CA SER A 502 -32.16 -3.38 -31.73
C SER A 502 -31.47 -2.33 -30.85
N ALA A 503 -30.47 -2.72 -30.07
CA ALA A 503 -29.73 -1.77 -29.23
C ALA A 503 -28.79 -0.91 -30.10
N ASP A 504 -28.99 0.42 -30.00
CA ASP A 504 -28.09 1.37 -30.62
C ASP A 504 -26.67 1.24 -30.05
N GLU A 505 -25.66 1.17 -30.93
CA GLU A 505 -24.25 1.07 -30.54
C GLU A 505 -23.82 2.20 -29.60
N ALA A 506 -24.40 3.39 -29.74
CA ALA A 506 -24.20 4.52 -28.84
C ALA A 506 -24.65 4.20 -27.41
N THR A 507 -25.73 3.45 -27.25
CA THR A 507 -26.23 3.01 -25.94
C THR A 507 -25.31 1.97 -25.31
N VAL A 508 -24.79 1.01 -26.09
CA VAL A 508 -23.83 0.01 -25.61
C VAL A 508 -22.54 0.69 -25.14
N VAL A 509 -21.99 1.61 -25.92
CA VAL A 509 -20.76 2.36 -25.57
C VAL A 509 -20.99 3.21 -24.33
N ARG A 510 -22.13 3.82 -24.18
CA ARG A 510 -22.51 4.64 -23.03
C ARG A 510 -22.59 3.80 -21.74
N LEU A 511 -23.28 2.68 -21.76
CA LEU A 511 -23.39 1.75 -20.64
C LEU A 511 -22.05 1.10 -20.27
N TYR A 512 -21.17 0.91 -21.25
CA TYR A 512 -19.82 0.40 -21.05
C TYR A 512 -18.90 1.38 -20.32
N ASN A 513 -19.04 2.69 -20.61
CA ASN A 513 -18.10 3.73 -20.14
C ASN A 513 -18.58 4.54 -18.93
N SER A 514 -19.85 4.40 -18.50
CA SER A 514 -20.38 5.17 -17.37
C SER A 514 -21.38 4.38 -16.53
N ILE A 515 -21.31 4.57 -15.21
CA ILE A 515 -22.29 4.04 -14.23
C ILE A 515 -23.13 5.15 -13.60
N THR A 516 -22.79 6.41 -13.81
CA THR A 516 -23.43 7.53 -13.10
C THR A 516 -24.58 8.15 -13.88
N ASP A 517 -24.50 8.18 -15.22
CA ASP A 517 -25.38 9.03 -16.03
C ASP A 517 -26.56 8.32 -16.70
N THR A 518 -26.55 6.98 -16.80
CA THR A 518 -27.35 6.35 -17.86
C THR A 518 -27.82 4.94 -17.61
N LEU A 519 -27.79 4.49 -16.35
CA LEU A 519 -28.38 3.19 -16.07
C LEU A 519 -29.89 3.24 -16.23
N PRO A 520 -30.51 2.35 -17.02
CA PRO A 520 -31.97 2.25 -17.11
C PRO A 520 -32.60 2.08 -15.74
N THR A 521 -33.84 2.55 -15.58
CA THR A 521 -34.55 2.44 -14.30
C THR A 521 -34.67 0.99 -13.85
N TRP A 522 -34.53 0.76 -12.54
CA TRP A 522 -34.61 -0.59 -11.98
C TRP A 522 -35.93 -1.25 -12.31
N GLY A 523 -35.89 -2.51 -12.74
CA GLY A 523 -37.08 -3.28 -13.14
C GLY A 523 -37.42 -3.23 -14.63
N THR A 524 -36.77 -2.38 -15.44
CA THR A 524 -36.98 -2.38 -16.91
C THR A 524 -36.28 -3.58 -17.56
N ALA A 525 -36.77 -4.00 -18.73
CA ALA A 525 -36.21 -5.08 -19.51
C ALA A 525 -34.73 -4.78 -19.89
N GLU A 526 -34.42 -3.51 -20.22
CA GLU A 526 -33.07 -3.05 -20.52
C GLU A 526 -32.14 -3.17 -19.29
N ARG A 527 -32.63 -2.79 -18.10
CA ARG A 527 -31.85 -2.94 -16.85
C ARG A 527 -31.56 -4.40 -16.55
N ASN A 528 -32.54 -5.27 -16.71
CA ASN A 528 -32.34 -6.71 -16.54
C ASN A 528 -31.34 -7.30 -17.53
N ALA A 529 -31.31 -6.80 -18.77
CA ALA A 529 -30.32 -7.19 -19.76
C ALA A 529 -28.90 -6.77 -19.35
N VAL A 530 -28.73 -5.53 -18.86
CA VAL A 530 -27.45 -5.04 -18.32
C VAL A 530 -26.99 -5.88 -17.13
N ASN A 531 -27.89 -6.16 -16.19
CA ASN A 531 -27.57 -6.98 -15.01
C ASN A 531 -27.13 -8.40 -15.42
N ARG A 532 -27.81 -9.02 -16.40
CA ARG A 532 -27.42 -10.34 -16.93
C ARG A 532 -26.05 -10.29 -17.64
N ALA A 533 -25.75 -9.24 -18.37
CA ALA A 533 -24.45 -9.08 -19.03
C ALA A 533 -23.31 -9.02 -18.01
N VAL A 534 -23.48 -8.23 -16.94
CA VAL A 534 -22.46 -8.00 -15.89
C VAL A 534 -22.35 -9.17 -14.91
N CYS A 535 -23.44 -9.93 -14.68
CA CYS A 535 -23.47 -11.09 -13.77
C CYS A 535 -23.35 -12.43 -14.51
N SER A 536 -23.00 -12.45 -15.80
CA SER A 536 -22.91 -13.70 -16.53
C SER A 536 -21.88 -14.65 -15.88
N PRO A 537 -22.18 -15.96 -15.75
CA PRO A 537 -21.31 -16.91 -15.06
C PRO A 537 -19.88 -16.92 -15.60
N ALA A 538 -19.72 -16.78 -16.90
CA ALA A 538 -18.39 -16.71 -17.49
C ALA A 538 -17.64 -15.42 -17.11
N PHE A 539 -18.29 -14.24 -17.08
CA PHE A 539 -17.65 -12.99 -16.64
C PHE A 539 -17.21 -13.07 -15.17
N VAL A 540 -18.05 -13.63 -14.31
CA VAL A 540 -17.72 -13.85 -12.89
C VAL A 540 -16.62 -14.91 -12.75
N CYS A 541 -16.70 -16.03 -13.48
CA CYS A 541 -15.70 -17.10 -13.41
C CYS A 541 -14.31 -16.66 -13.88
N TYR A 542 -14.22 -15.77 -14.87
CA TYR A 542 -12.91 -15.23 -15.31
C TYR A 542 -12.34 -14.18 -14.33
N LEU A 543 -13.18 -13.54 -13.50
CA LEU A 543 -12.74 -12.60 -12.46
C LEU A 543 -12.42 -13.29 -11.12
N THR A 544 -12.69 -14.57 -10.99
CA THR A 544 -12.38 -15.42 -9.81
C THR A 544 -11.27 -16.40 -10.06
#